data_9a815352cded6127e57b5d13ce63de27
#
_entry.id   9a815352cded6127e57b5d13ce63de27
#
_cell.length_a   1.000
_cell.length_b   1.000
_cell.length_c   1.000
_cell.angle_alpha   90.00
_cell.angle_beta   90.00
_cell.angle_gamma   90.00
#
_symmetry.space_group_name_H-M   'P 1'
#
loop_
_entity.id
_entity.type
_entity.pdbx_description
1 polymer ?
#
loop_
_entity_poly.entity_id
_entity_poly.type
_entity_poly.pdbx_seq_one_letter_code
_entity_poly.pdbx_strand_id
1 'polypeptide(L)'
;MNLSRRSWMTGALGLGLAPASSLPAVTEPYPRSGKALRVGLAAYSFRNHFEWSRGKKNPKFEAGEKAMDMPGFIEYCARLGLDGAELTSYFFPPDCEASYFTDCRRIAHVNGVQISGTAVGNNFSHPKDAPERVEQIAHVKQWIDYASLMGAPHIRVFAGAHPKGVSPEDAEQNAIDALAETAVYAAEKGVFLGIENHDSITTADRLLRIVRGVDSPWVGVNLDSGNFIADDVYAEMTASAPYAVNVQLKTEIKIKDSKEKAPADLERVVKILKDTGYAGYVVLEFEEETDPYEHVPPILEKLQKWCG
;
A
#
# COMPACT_ATOMS: atom_id res chain seq x y z
N MET A 1 62.15 -8.52 30.06
CA MET A 1 61.19 -9.61 29.95
C MET A 1 60.42 -9.48 28.65
N ASN A 2 60.72 -10.37 27.72
CA ASN A 2 60.15 -10.40 26.38
C ASN A 2 58.74 -10.97 26.41
N LEU A 3 57.77 -10.28 25.86
CA LEU A 3 56.48 -10.85 25.53
C LEU A 3 56.35 -10.95 23.99
N SER A 4 56.31 -12.22 23.53
CA SER A 4 56.34 -12.65 22.19
C SER A 4 55.01 -12.43 21.49
N ARG A 5 55.10 -11.93 20.25
CA ARG A 5 54.04 -11.99 19.22
C ARG A 5 53.80 -13.46 18.86
N ARG A 6 52.52 -13.89 18.88
CA ARG A 6 52.15 -15.12 18.16
C ARG A 6 50.71 -15.09 17.66
N SER A 7 50.64 -15.22 16.37
CA SER A 7 49.81 -16.08 15.55
C SER A 7 48.32 -15.75 15.49
N TRP A 8 47.96 -14.97 14.52
CA TRP A 8 46.62 -15.03 13.93
C TRP A 8 46.54 -16.26 13.01
N MET A 9 45.83 -17.27 13.46
CA MET A 9 45.40 -18.36 12.60
C MET A 9 44.35 -17.89 11.65
N THR A 10 44.64 -17.95 10.38
CA THR A 10 43.67 -17.87 9.26
C THR A 10 42.76 -19.09 9.31
N GLY A 11 41.64 -18.97 9.96
CA GLY A 11 40.51 -19.87 9.79
C GLY A 11 39.71 -19.39 8.57
N ALA A 12 39.86 -20.04 7.43
CA ALA A 12 38.93 -19.90 6.33
C ALA A 12 37.61 -20.55 6.75
N LEU A 13 36.69 -19.74 7.30
CA LEU A 13 35.30 -20.11 7.40
C LEU A 13 34.71 -20.11 6.00
N GLY A 14 34.57 -21.31 5.42
CA GLY A 14 33.69 -21.51 4.28
C GLY A 14 32.30 -21.08 4.66
N LEU A 15 31.89 -19.90 4.21
CA LEU A 15 30.49 -19.51 4.13
C LEU A 15 29.83 -20.48 3.14
N GLY A 16 29.35 -21.60 3.64
CA GLY A 16 28.35 -22.38 2.95
C GLY A 16 27.14 -21.46 2.75
N LEU A 17 26.89 -21.07 1.50
CA LEU A 17 25.61 -20.53 1.10
C LEU A 17 24.57 -21.58 1.48
N ALA A 18 23.87 -21.37 2.60
CA ALA A 18 22.65 -22.11 2.85
C ALA A 18 21.74 -21.89 1.63
N PRO A 19 21.13 -22.94 1.08
CA PRO A 19 20.16 -22.75 0.01
C PRO A 19 19.14 -21.76 0.53
N ALA A 20 18.86 -20.71 -0.24
CA ALA A 20 17.77 -19.80 0.04
C ALA A 20 16.54 -20.68 0.23
N SER A 21 16.08 -20.82 1.47
CA SER A 21 14.84 -21.51 1.75
C SER A 21 13.78 -20.73 0.97
N SER A 22 13.22 -21.36 -0.04
CA SER A 22 12.06 -20.82 -0.74
C SER A 22 10.98 -20.61 0.31
N LEU A 23 10.73 -19.35 0.66
CA LEU A 23 9.60 -19.02 1.52
C LEU A 23 8.35 -19.47 0.75
N PRO A 24 7.40 -20.14 1.42
CA PRO A 24 6.20 -20.61 0.75
C PRO A 24 5.42 -19.43 0.15
N ALA A 25 4.80 -19.67 -1.00
CA ALA A 25 3.82 -18.76 -1.58
C ALA A 25 2.77 -18.35 -0.55
N VAL A 26 2.23 -17.14 -0.67
CA VAL A 26 1.11 -16.68 0.18
C VAL A 26 -0.20 -17.35 -0.29
N THR A 27 -0.21 -18.68 -0.26
CA THR A 27 -1.44 -19.49 -0.47
C THR A 27 -2.31 -19.49 0.77
N GLU A 28 -1.71 -19.23 1.93
CA GLU A 28 -2.35 -19.19 3.24
C GLU A 28 -2.28 -17.80 3.87
N PRO A 29 -3.18 -17.47 4.80
CA PRO A 29 -3.13 -16.21 5.55
C PRO A 29 -1.79 -16.00 6.24
N TYR A 30 -1.37 -14.73 6.35
CA TYR A 30 -0.14 -14.41 7.07
C TYR A 30 -0.22 -14.84 8.54
N PRO A 31 0.75 -15.64 9.04
CA PRO A 31 0.81 -15.95 10.45
C PRO A 31 1.17 -14.67 11.24
N ARG A 32 0.29 -14.25 12.13
CA ARG A 32 0.48 -13.03 12.91
C ARG A 32 0.48 -13.34 14.39
N SER A 33 1.51 -12.86 15.10
CA SER A 33 1.59 -12.95 16.56
C SER A 33 1.10 -11.67 17.26
N GLY A 34 1.15 -10.54 16.56
CA GLY A 34 0.65 -9.24 17.02
C GLY A 34 -0.80 -9.02 16.66
N LYS A 35 -1.49 -8.17 17.44
CA LYS A 35 -2.90 -7.79 17.21
C LYS A 35 -3.10 -6.28 17.12
N ALA A 36 -2.01 -5.48 17.15
CA ALA A 36 -2.10 -4.03 17.15
C ALA A 36 -2.58 -3.51 15.81
N LEU A 37 -3.62 -2.69 15.83
CA LEU A 37 -4.02 -1.84 14.73
C LEU A 37 -3.40 -0.45 14.93
N ARG A 38 -2.86 0.13 13.88
CA ARG A 38 -2.25 1.46 13.87
C ARG A 38 -3.04 2.35 12.95
N VAL A 39 -3.35 3.56 13.38
CA VAL A 39 -4.15 4.49 12.58
C VAL A 39 -3.25 5.34 11.71
N GLY A 40 -3.58 5.39 10.42
CA GLY A 40 -2.91 6.23 9.44
C GLY A 40 -3.89 7.06 8.61
N LEU A 41 -3.33 7.95 7.80
CA LEU A 41 -4.09 8.78 6.87
C LEU A 41 -3.42 8.73 5.50
N ALA A 42 -4.22 8.57 4.44
CA ALA A 42 -3.75 8.61 3.06
C ALA A 42 -3.71 10.04 2.53
N ALA A 43 -2.62 10.42 1.88
CA ALA A 43 -2.49 11.71 1.20
C ALA A 43 -3.60 11.92 0.15
N TYR A 44 -4.16 10.84 -0.38
CA TYR A 44 -5.29 10.89 -1.31
C TYR A 44 -6.53 11.59 -0.73
N SER A 45 -6.71 11.57 0.60
CA SER A 45 -7.77 12.30 1.30
C SER A 45 -7.71 13.82 1.04
N PHE A 46 -6.52 14.33 0.76
CA PHE A 46 -6.26 15.75 0.48
C PHE A 46 -5.91 15.99 -1.00
N ARG A 47 -6.36 15.14 -1.91
CA ARG A 47 -6.01 15.13 -3.34
C ARG A 47 -6.15 16.47 -4.06
N ASN A 48 -7.08 17.32 -3.62
CA ASN A 48 -7.32 18.63 -4.22
C ASN A 48 -6.40 19.75 -3.67
N HIS A 49 -5.66 19.45 -2.59
CA HIS A 49 -4.82 20.41 -1.87
C HIS A 49 -3.33 20.31 -2.25
N PHE A 50 -2.95 19.29 -3.04
CA PHE A 50 -1.59 19.15 -3.57
C PHE A 50 -1.45 19.86 -4.92
N GLU A 51 -0.32 20.56 -5.10
CA GLU A 51 -0.01 21.29 -6.33
C GLU A 51 0.13 20.35 -7.54
N TRP A 52 0.58 19.12 -7.31
CA TRP A 52 0.83 18.12 -8.34
C TRP A 52 -0.20 17.00 -8.30
N SER A 53 -0.52 16.47 -9.47
CA SER A 53 -1.32 15.27 -9.63
C SER A 53 -0.84 14.49 -10.85
N ARG A 54 -0.27 13.28 -10.61
CA ARG A 54 0.23 12.38 -11.66
C ARG A 54 1.20 13.08 -12.63
N GLY A 55 2.17 13.83 -12.07
CA GLY A 55 3.20 14.53 -12.83
C GLY A 55 2.75 15.81 -13.55
N LYS A 56 1.53 16.27 -13.32
CA LYS A 56 0.97 17.50 -13.88
C LYS A 56 0.48 18.43 -12.79
N LYS A 57 0.34 19.73 -13.12
CA LYS A 57 -0.32 20.67 -12.21
C LYS A 57 -1.76 20.22 -11.95
N ASN A 58 -2.14 20.21 -10.69
CA ASN A 58 -3.49 19.81 -10.30
C ASN A 58 -4.47 20.96 -10.58
N PRO A 59 -5.48 20.77 -11.43
CA PRO A 59 -6.41 21.84 -11.80
C PRO A 59 -7.32 22.29 -10.64
N LYS A 60 -7.43 21.48 -9.57
CA LYS A 60 -8.20 21.81 -8.37
C LYS A 60 -7.36 22.42 -7.24
N PHE A 61 -6.04 22.57 -7.47
CA PHE A 61 -5.15 23.15 -6.46
C PHE A 61 -5.34 24.64 -6.33
N GLU A 62 -5.49 25.09 -5.10
CA GLU A 62 -5.48 26.50 -4.72
C GLU A 62 -4.34 26.77 -3.73
N ALA A 63 -3.47 27.73 -4.08
CA ALA A 63 -2.40 28.14 -3.19
C ALA A 63 -2.97 28.91 -1.98
N GLY A 64 -2.43 28.64 -0.78
CA GLY A 64 -2.88 29.30 0.45
C GLY A 64 -2.67 28.42 1.67
N GLU A 65 -3.36 28.73 2.76
CA GLU A 65 -3.21 28.04 4.06
C GLU A 65 -3.58 26.54 4.01
N LYS A 66 -4.46 26.15 3.06
CA LYS A 66 -4.87 24.75 2.86
C LYS A 66 -3.99 24.00 1.84
N ALA A 67 -3.00 24.67 1.24
CA ALA A 67 -2.06 24.01 0.33
C ALA A 67 -1.22 22.98 1.08
N MET A 68 -0.93 21.85 0.42
CA MET A 68 -0.25 20.69 1.00
C MET A 68 0.90 20.27 0.10
N ASP A 69 2.03 19.91 0.70
CA ASP A 69 3.08 19.09 0.09
C ASP A 69 3.30 17.83 0.96
N MET A 70 4.18 16.93 0.54
CA MET A 70 4.40 15.69 1.30
C MET A 70 5.01 15.91 2.68
N PRO A 71 6.01 16.81 2.87
CA PRO A 71 6.47 17.21 4.20
C PRO A 71 5.35 17.75 5.10
N GLY A 72 4.56 18.68 4.59
CA GLY A 72 3.43 19.26 5.32
C GLY A 72 2.34 18.24 5.67
N PHE A 73 2.10 17.27 4.79
CA PHE A 73 1.18 16.17 5.06
C PHE A 73 1.66 15.26 6.20
N ILE A 74 2.95 14.92 6.21
CA ILE A 74 3.55 14.13 7.31
C ILE A 74 3.40 14.88 8.64
N GLU A 75 3.71 16.18 8.67
CA GLU A 75 3.55 17.03 9.85
C GLU A 75 2.07 17.15 10.27
N TYR A 76 1.14 17.18 9.32
CA TYR A 76 -0.29 17.17 9.59
C TYR A 76 -0.72 15.85 10.28
N CYS A 77 -0.27 14.71 9.78
CA CYS A 77 -0.50 13.42 10.44
C CYS A 77 0.04 13.40 11.88
N ALA A 78 1.23 13.96 12.09
CA ALA A 78 1.82 14.06 13.43
C ALA A 78 0.98 14.93 14.38
N ARG A 79 0.49 16.07 13.90
CA ARG A 79 -0.40 16.95 14.70
C ARG A 79 -1.71 16.27 15.11
N LEU A 80 -2.20 15.34 14.30
CA LEU A 80 -3.38 14.53 14.60
C LEU A 80 -3.08 13.31 15.49
N GLY A 81 -1.82 13.12 15.90
CA GLY A 81 -1.39 11.99 16.75
C GLY A 81 -1.52 10.63 16.07
N LEU A 82 -1.31 10.57 14.77
CA LEU A 82 -1.42 9.34 13.99
C LEU A 82 -0.12 8.52 14.03
N ASP A 83 -0.26 7.19 13.89
CA ASP A 83 0.88 6.27 13.80
C ASP A 83 1.53 6.31 12.41
N GLY A 84 0.74 6.61 11.35
CA GLY A 84 1.20 6.49 9.98
C GLY A 84 0.69 7.56 9.02
N ALA A 85 1.53 7.85 8.00
CA ALA A 85 1.19 8.64 6.83
C ALA A 85 1.40 7.79 5.56
N GLU A 86 0.36 7.61 4.75
CA GLU A 86 0.47 6.95 3.45
C GLU A 86 0.67 8.02 2.37
N LEU A 87 1.84 7.99 1.72
CA LEU A 87 2.27 9.00 0.77
C LEU A 87 1.95 8.56 -0.67
N THR A 88 0.77 8.92 -1.17
CA THR A 88 0.35 8.56 -2.53
C THR A 88 1.26 9.17 -3.60
N SER A 89 1.81 8.35 -4.49
CA SER A 89 2.78 8.75 -5.52
C SER A 89 2.32 9.90 -6.41
N TYR A 90 1.02 10.03 -6.58
CA TYR A 90 0.42 11.00 -7.50
C TYR A 90 0.75 12.46 -7.18
N PHE A 91 1.03 12.76 -5.92
CA PHE A 91 1.15 14.12 -5.42
C PHE A 91 2.59 14.57 -5.20
N PHE A 92 3.56 13.73 -5.53
CA PHE A 92 4.96 14.15 -5.56
C PHE A 92 5.22 15.05 -6.77
N PRO A 93 6.10 16.07 -6.63
CA PRO A 93 6.59 16.80 -7.77
C PRO A 93 7.19 15.86 -8.83
N PRO A 94 7.04 16.15 -10.13
CA PRO A 94 7.45 15.23 -11.20
C PRO A 94 8.96 14.96 -11.23
N ASP A 95 9.79 15.92 -10.79
CA ASP A 95 11.24 15.88 -10.88
C ASP A 95 11.89 15.73 -9.49
N CYS A 96 11.27 14.96 -8.59
CA CYS A 96 11.80 14.68 -7.27
C CYS A 96 13.12 13.91 -7.34
N GLU A 97 14.15 14.46 -6.72
CA GLU A 97 15.40 13.76 -6.48
C GLU A 97 15.30 12.79 -5.29
N ALA A 98 16.25 11.87 -5.17
CA ALA A 98 16.32 10.91 -4.06
C ALA A 98 16.32 11.59 -2.67
N SER A 99 16.90 12.79 -2.57
CA SER A 99 16.92 13.61 -1.36
C SER A 99 15.50 13.94 -0.84
N TYR A 100 14.56 14.23 -1.72
CA TYR A 100 13.17 14.53 -1.31
C TYR A 100 12.52 13.36 -0.56
N PHE A 101 12.73 12.13 -1.04
CA PHE A 101 12.19 10.93 -0.40
C PHE A 101 12.86 10.63 0.95
N THR A 102 14.19 10.82 1.03
CA THR A 102 14.91 10.66 2.31
C THR A 102 14.56 11.76 3.30
N ASP A 103 14.27 12.98 2.84
CA ASP A 103 13.77 14.06 3.69
C ASP A 103 12.36 13.77 4.23
N CYS A 104 11.44 13.22 3.43
CA CYS A 104 10.16 12.73 3.92
C CYS A 104 10.35 11.73 5.07
N ARG A 105 11.26 10.76 4.91
CA ARG A 105 11.60 9.79 5.96
C ARG A 105 12.14 10.46 7.23
N ARG A 106 13.06 11.42 7.07
CA ARG A 106 13.65 12.18 8.18
C ARG A 106 12.59 12.98 8.93
N ILE A 107 11.70 13.67 8.20
CA ILE A 107 10.61 14.46 8.77
C ILE A 107 9.64 13.54 9.53
N ALA A 108 9.25 12.43 8.96
CA ALA A 108 8.39 11.46 9.61
C ALA A 108 9.01 10.95 10.93
N HIS A 109 10.30 10.57 10.89
CA HIS A 109 11.02 10.06 12.07
C HIS A 109 11.08 11.06 13.21
N VAL A 110 11.46 12.32 12.93
CA VAL A 110 11.59 13.33 14.00
C VAL A 110 10.24 13.78 14.58
N ASN A 111 9.15 13.58 13.82
CA ASN A 111 7.80 13.86 14.28
C ASN A 111 7.08 12.65 14.90
N GLY A 112 7.76 11.50 15.02
CA GLY A 112 7.18 10.30 15.62
C GLY A 112 6.12 9.60 14.81
N VAL A 113 6.01 9.91 13.50
CA VAL A 113 5.11 9.27 12.54
C VAL A 113 5.92 8.32 11.66
N GLN A 114 5.34 7.21 11.24
CA GLN A 114 5.96 6.34 10.25
C GLN A 114 5.32 6.56 8.87
N ILE A 115 6.09 6.40 7.81
CA ILE A 115 5.50 6.29 6.48
C ILE A 115 4.92 4.87 6.39
N SER A 116 3.58 4.76 6.44
CA SER A 116 2.88 3.48 6.49
C SER A 116 2.92 2.73 5.16
N GLY A 117 3.04 3.47 4.07
CA GLY A 117 3.09 2.95 2.72
C GLY A 117 3.08 4.04 1.67
N THR A 118 3.09 3.62 0.42
CA THR A 118 2.82 4.48 -0.73
C THR A 118 1.85 3.78 -1.69
N ALA A 119 1.35 4.49 -2.68
CA ALA A 119 0.42 3.97 -3.67
C ALA A 119 0.82 4.45 -5.07
N VAL A 120 0.88 3.55 -6.04
CA VAL A 120 1.24 3.86 -7.42
C VAL A 120 0.11 3.52 -8.38
N GLY A 121 -0.05 4.32 -9.42
CA GLY A 121 -0.94 4.01 -10.53
C GLY A 121 -0.23 3.15 -11.57
N ASN A 122 -0.76 1.96 -11.81
CA ASN A 122 -0.23 1.02 -12.79
C ASN A 122 -1.34 0.16 -13.40
N ASN A 123 -1.01 -0.57 -14.47
CA ASN A 123 -1.84 -1.62 -15.03
C ASN A 123 -0.97 -2.83 -15.39
N PHE A 124 -1.15 -3.92 -14.67
CA PHE A 124 -0.43 -5.19 -14.89
C PHE A 124 -1.17 -6.18 -15.80
N SER A 125 -2.41 -5.84 -16.24
CA SER A 125 -3.22 -6.72 -17.11
C SER A 125 -2.76 -6.77 -18.56
N HIS A 126 -1.74 -6.02 -18.96
CA HIS A 126 -1.22 -6.02 -20.32
C HIS A 126 -0.53 -7.36 -20.66
N PRO A 127 -0.68 -7.85 -21.90
CA PRO A 127 -0.01 -9.06 -22.39
C PRO A 127 1.51 -8.99 -22.20
N LYS A 128 2.12 -10.16 -22.06
CA LYS A 128 3.57 -10.30 -21.76
C LYS A 128 4.47 -9.56 -22.73
N ASP A 129 4.12 -9.56 -24.02
CA ASP A 129 4.93 -8.95 -25.08
C ASP A 129 4.52 -7.50 -25.40
N ALA A 130 3.55 -6.94 -24.66
CA ALA A 130 3.12 -5.57 -24.85
C ALA A 130 4.14 -4.57 -24.31
N PRO A 131 4.50 -3.52 -25.06
CA PRO A 131 5.41 -2.49 -24.58
C PRO A 131 4.88 -1.78 -23.32
N GLU A 132 3.56 -1.63 -23.21
CA GLU A 132 2.91 -1.06 -22.04
C GLU A 132 3.22 -1.85 -20.76
N ARG A 133 3.29 -3.20 -20.82
CA ARG A 133 3.67 -4.02 -19.68
C ARG A 133 5.08 -3.70 -19.18
N VAL A 134 6.03 -3.56 -20.12
CA VAL A 134 7.42 -3.24 -19.77
C VAL A 134 7.51 -1.88 -19.07
N GLU A 135 6.80 -0.89 -19.60
CA GLU A 135 6.72 0.45 -19.01
C GLU A 135 6.09 0.42 -17.60
N GLN A 136 4.99 -0.31 -17.42
CA GLN A 136 4.31 -0.43 -16.13
C GLN A 136 5.18 -1.11 -15.06
N ILE A 137 5.88 -2.18 -15.42
CA ILE A 137 6.81 -2.87 -14.51
C ILE A 137 7.98 -1.95 -14.14
N ALA A 138 8.58 -1.27 -15.11
CA ALA A 138 9.67 -0.32 -14.87
C ALA A 138 9.23 0.82 -13.94
N HIS A 139 8.03 1.37 -14.17
CA HIS A 139 7.44 2.41 -13.34
C HIS A 139 7.23 1.95 -11.89
N VAL A 140 6.69 0.74 -11.69
CA VAL A 140 6.50 0.20 -10.34
C VAL A 140 7.84 -0.09 -9.67
N LYS A 141 8.85 -0.64 -10.38
CA LYS A 141 10.21 -0.85 -9.83
C LYS A 141 10.85 0.47 -9.39
N GLN A 142 10.68 1.55 -10.14
CA GLN A 142 11.14 2.89 -9.72
C GLN A 142 10.45 3.33 -8.41
N TRP A 143 9.15 3.12 -8.27
CA TRP A 143 8.44 3.47 -7.04
C TRP A 143 8.78 2.55 -5.86
N ILE A 144 9.18 1.30 -6.11
CA ILE A 144 9.76 0.43 -5.07
C ILE A 144 11.07 1.03 -4.54
N ASP A 145 11.94 1.58 -5.40
CA ASP A 145 13.15 2.28 -4.95
C ASP A 145 12.80 3.51 -4.09
N TYR A 146 11.84 4.32 -4.49
CA TYR A 146 11.39 5.47 -3.73
C TYR A 146 10.73 5.06 -2.40
N ALA A 147 9.92 4.00 -2.39
CA ALA A 147 9.35 3.43 -1.17
C ALA A 147 10.45 3.00 -0.19
N SER A 148 11.47 2.32 -0.67
CA SER A 148 12.63 1.92 0.14
C SER A 148 13.39 3.13 0.69
N LEU A 149 13.61 4.18 -0.10
CA LEU A 149 14.24 5.43 0.37
C LEU A 149 13.42 6.12 1.46
N MET A 150 12.11 6.20 1.28
CA MET A 150 11.19 6.76 2.27
C MET A 150 11.05 5.88 3.52
N GLY A 151 11.45 4.61 3.46
CA GLY A 151 11.20 3.63 4.52
C GLY A 151 9.74 3.18 4.57
N ALA A 152 9.01 3.31 3.48
CA ALA A 152 7.66 2.76 3.33
C ALA A 152 7.74 1.24 3.20
N PRO A 153 7.07 0.46 4.09
CA PRO A 153 7.17 -0.99 4.10
C PRO A 153 6.36 -1.65 2.98
N HIS A 154 5.48 -0.90 2.33
CA HIS A 154 4.55 -1.42 1.35
C HIS A 154 4.26 -0.38 0.25
N ILE A 155 3.91 -0.89 -0.92
CA ILE A 155 3.39 -0.11 -2.04
C ILE A 155 2.11 -0.74 -2.56
N ARG A 156 1.03 0.03 -2.65
CA ARG A 156 -0.20 -0.40 -3.27
C ARG A 156 -0.04 -0.38 -4.79
N VAL A 157 -0.44 -1.47 -5.42
CA VAL A 157 -0.46 -1.65 -6.88
C VAL A 157 -1.83 -2.15 -7.35
N PHE A 158 -2.11 -1.99 -8.64
CA PHE A 158 -3.32 -2.50 -9.28
C PHE A 158 -3.02 -3.72 -10.17
N ALA A 159 -3.99 -4.63 -10.29
CA ALA A 159 -4.03 -5.52 -11.45
C ALA A 159 -4.34 -4.71 -12.71
N GLY A 160 -5.24 -3.76 -12.59
CA GLY A 160 -5.63 -2.80 -13.61
C GLY A 160 -6.87 -3.20 -14.40
N ALA A 161 -7.31 -2.27 -15.23
CA ALA A 161 -8.43 -2.50 -16.15
C ALA A 161 -8.02 -3.40 -17.33
N HIS A 162 -8.94 -4.22 -17.80
CA HIS A 162 -8.69 -5.12 -18.92
C HIS A 162 -8.37 -4.33 -20.20
N PRO A 163 -7.21 -4.56 -20.84
CA PRO A 163 -6.90 -3.98 -22.12
C PRO A 163 -7.88 -4.46 -23.19
N LYS A 164 -8.12 -3.63 -24.20
CA LYS A 164 -9.03 -3.97 -25.29
C LYS A 164 -8.57 -5.25 -26.01
N GLY A 165 -9.46 -6.24 -26.12
CA GLY A 165 -9.19 -7.52 -26.78
C GLY A 165 -8.51 -8.57 -25.91
N VAL A 166 -8.27 -8.27 -24.63
CA VAL A 166 -7.78 -9.24 -23.63
C VAL A 166 -8.97 -9.78 -22.84
N SER A 167 -9.07 -11.09 -22.72
CA SER A 167 -10.12 -11.72 -21.89
C SER A 167 -9.92 -11.41 -20.41
N PRO A 168 -10.97 -11.47 -19.56
CA PRO A 168 -10.82 -11.32 -18.11
C PRO A 168 -9.83 -12.31 -17.51
N GLU A 169 -9.82 -13.54 -18.01
CA GLU A 169 -8.93 -14.62 -17.54
C GLU A 169 -7.49 -14.37 -17.93
N ASP A 170 -7.23 -13.93 -19.17
CA ASP A 170 -5.89 -13.58 -19.65
C ASP A 170 -5.38 -12.34 -18.91
N ALA A 171 -6.23 -11.34 -18.66
CA ALA A 171 -5.88 -10.14 -17.92
C ALA A 171 -5.47 -10.46 -16.48
N GLU A 172 -6.17 -11.39 -15.82
CA GLU A 172 -5.86 -11.88 -14.50
C GLU A 172 -4.51 -12.65 -14.47
N GLN A 173 -4.29 -13.53 -15.45
CA GLN A 173 -3.01 -14.24 -15.58
C GLN A 173 -1.86 -13.29 -15.89
N ASN A 174 -2.05 -12.30 -16.76
CA ASN A 174 -1.05 -11.27 -17.03
C ASN A 174 -0.67 -10.48 -15.77
N ALA A 175 -1.65 -10.16 -14.92
CA ALA A 175 -1.41 -9.48 -13.65
C ALA A 175 -0.62 -10.36 -12.67
N ILE A 176 -0.93 -11.66 -12.58
CA ILE A 176 -0.17 -12.62 -11.77
C ILE A 176 1.28 -12.66 -12.23
N ASP A 177 1.52 -12.80 -13.53
CA ASP A 177 2.88 -12.90 -14.08
C ASP A 177 3.68 -11.60 -13.88
N ALA A 178 3.03 -10.44 -14.00
CA ALA A 178 3.67 -9.15 -13.78
C ALA A 178 4.00 -8.90 -12.31
N LEU A 179 3.09 -9.29 -11.41
CA LEU A 179 3.32 -9.23 -9.97
C LEU A 179 4.46 -10.15 -9.55
N ALA A 180 4.49 -11.40 -10.05
CA ALA A 180 5.56 -12.35 -9.75
C ALA A 180 6.93 -11.81 -10.15
N GLU A 181 7.04 -11.23 -11.36
CA GLU A 181 8.27 -10.60 -11.83
C GLU A 181 8.68 -9.40 -10.95
N THR A 182 7.73 -8.56 -10.59
CA THR A 182 7.99 -7.35 -9.80
C THR A 182 8.29 -7.66 -8.34
N ALA A 183 7.70 -8.73 -7.80
CA ALA A 183 7.87 -9.17 -6.42
C ALA A 183 9.31 -9.61 -6.10
N VAL A 184 10.05 -10.12 -7.06
CA VAL A 184 11.48 -10.44 -6.89
C VAL A 184 12.26 -9.16 -6.52
N TYR A 185 12.02 -8.09 -7.28
CA TYR A 185 12.67 -6.81 -7.02
C TYR A 185 12.18 -6.16 -5.70
N ALA A 186 10.90 -6.26 -5.41
CA ALA A 186 10.32 -5.76 -4.16
C ALA A 186 10.92 -6.47 -2.93
N ALA A 187 11.14 -7.79 -3.02
CA ALA A 187 11.80 -8.58 -1.99
C ALA A 187 13.23 -8.10 -1.71
N GLU A 188 14.01 -7.81 -2.75
CA GLU A 188 15.39 -7.29 -2.61
C GLU A 188 15.42 -5.93 -1.89
N LYS A 189 14.37 -5.13 -2.04
CA LYS A 189 14.24 -3.80 -1.42
C LYS A 189 13.53 -3.82 -0.07
N GLY A 190 12.97 -4.97 0.34
CA GLY A 190 12.23 -5.12 1.58
C GLY A 190 10.87 -4.40 1.57
N VAL A 191 10.21 -4.34 0.40
CA VAL A 191 8.93 -3.65 0.19
C VAL A 191 7.86 -4.66 -0.23
N PHE A 192 6.71 -4.66 0.46
CA PHE A 192 5.55 -5.45 0.05
C PHE A 192 4.82 -4.83 -1.13
N LEU A 193 4.33 -5.66 -2.04
CA LEU A 193 3.35 -5.29 -3.06
C LEU A 193 1.95 -5.62 -2.51
N GLY A 194 1.16 -4.60 -2.19
CA GLY A 194 -0.23 -4.75 -1.80
C GLY A 194 -1.13 -4.58 -3.03
N ILE A 195 -1.73 -5.67 -3.53
CA ILE A 195 -2.68 -5.56 -4.62
C ILE A 195 -4.04 -5.11 -4.11
N GLU A 196 -4.60 -4.07 -4.73
CA GLU A 196 -5.87 -3.50 -4.33
C GLU A 196 -7.06 -4.15 -5.06
N ASN A 197 -8.17 -4.33 -4.36
CA ASN A 197 -9.48 -4.61 -4.94
C ASN A 197 -10.00 -3.35 -5.66
N HIS A 198 -9.61 -3.19 -6.93
CA HIS A 198 -9.91 -2.02 -7.76
C HIS A 198 -10.19 -2.44 -9.21
N ASP A 199 -10.74 -1.55 -10.03
CA ASP A 199 -11.07 -1.75 -11.44
C ASP A 199 -11.92 -3.01 -11.68
N SER A 200 -11.32 -4.04 -12.26
CA SER A 200 -11.99 -5.32 -12.57
C SER A 200 -12.00 -6.32 -11.42
N ILE A 201 -11.29 -6.02 -10.32
CA ILE A 201 -11.12 -6.93 -9.17
C ILE A 201 -11.88 -6.38 -7.98
N THR A 202 -13.18 -6.62 -7.97
CA THR A 202 -14.11 -6.06 -6.97
C THR A 202 -14.69 -7.10 -6.02
N THR A 203 -14.19 -8.33 -6.04
CA THR A 203 -14.58 -9.42 -5.13
C THR A 203 -13.37 -10.10 -4.53
N ALA A 204 -13.53 -10.65 -3.33
CA ALA A 204 -12.47 -11.38 -2.62
C ALA A 204 -11.98 -12.60 -3.42
N ASP A 205 -12.90 -13.33 -4.07
CA ASP A 205 -12.55 -14.51 -4.86
C ASP A 205 -11.53 -14.16 -5.97
N ARG A 206 -11.78 -13.11 -6.75
CA ARG A 206 -10.86 -12.67 -7.82
C ARG A 206 -9.54 -12.14 -7.25
N LEU A 207 -9.61 -11.31 -6.21
CA LEU A 207 -8.44 -10.75 -5.55
C LEU A 207 -7.53 -11.84 -5.00
N LEU A 208 -8.10 -12.83 -4.30
CA LEU A 208 -7.34 -13.91 -3.68
C LEU A 208 -6.81 -14.92 -4.70
N ARG A 209 -7.48 -15.10 -5.86
CA ARG A 209 -6.90 -15.90 -6.96
C ARG A 209 -5.59 -15.27 -7.45
N ILE A 210 -5.54 -13.96 -7.60
CA ILE A 210 -4.31 -13.27 -8.01
C ILE A 210 -3.23 -13.41 -6.94
N VAL A 211 -3.53 -13.09 -5.68
CA VAL A 211 -2.54 -13.18 -4.59
C VAL A 211 -1.99 -14.59 -4.45
N ARG A 212 -2.86 -15.60 -4.51
CA ARG A 212 -2.45 -17.02 -4.42
C ARG A 212 -1.74 -17.53 -5.67
N GLY A 213 -2.00 -16.91 -6.83
CA GLY A 213 -1.32 -17.23 -8.09
C GLY A 213 0.11 -16.72 -8.15
N VAL A 214 0.48 -15.74 -7.30
CA VAL A 214 1.85 -15.22 -7.23
C VAL A 214 2.63 -16.01 -6.18
N ASP A 215 3.69 -16.69 -6.59
CA ASP A 215 4.57 -17.45 -5.69
C ASP A 215 5.58 -16.52 -5.01
N SER A 216 5.11 -15.62 -4.13
CA SER A 216 5.96 -14.69 -3.40
C SER A 216 5.37 -14.30 -2.05
N PRO A 217 6.15 -14.38 -0.95
CA PRO A 217 5.72 -13.90 0.37
C PRO A 217 5.70 -12.36 0.45
N TRP A 218 6.15 -11.66 -0.58
CA TRP A 218 6.17 -10.18 -0.65
C TRP A 218 4.98 -9.60 -1.38
N VAL A 219 3.96 -10.42 -1.67
CA VAL A 219 2.69 -9.98 -2.29
C VAL A 219 1.54 -10.29 -1.35
N GLY A 220 0.72 -9.29 -1.08
CA GLY A 220 -0.48 -9.44 -0.25
C GLY A 220 -1.60 -8.52 -0.74
N VAL A 221 -2.65 -8.43 0.05
CA VAL A 221 -3.80 -7.57 -0.24
C VAL A 221 -3.60 -6.17 0.33
N ASN A 222 -3.76 -5.14 -0.48
CA ASN A 222 -4.13 -3.81 -0.01
C ASN A 222 -5.65 -3.76 0.00
N LEU A 223 -6.25 -4.00 1.17
CA LEU A 223 -7.70 -4.05 1.31
C LEU A 223 -8.28 -2.65 1.30
N ASP A 224 -8.98 -2.29 0.24
CA ASP A 224 -9.79 -1.08 0.18
C ASP A 224 -11.24 -1.40 0.55
N SER A 225 -11.75 -0.79 1.63
CA SER A 225 -13.06 -1.12 2.16
C SER A 225 -14.22 -0.61 1.28
N GLY A 226 -13.99 0.39 0.43
CA GLY A 226 -15.02 1.01 -0.41
C GLY A 226 -15.10 0.48 -1.84
N ASN A 227 -14.12 -0.34 -2.28
CA ASN A 227 -14.02 -0.77 -3.68
C ASN A 227 -14.60 -2.17 -3.95
N PHE A 228 -15.00 -2.91 -2.94
CA PHE A 228 -15.76 -4.14 -3.17
C PHE A 228 -17.14 -3.82 -3.76
N ILE A 229 -17.59 -4.67 -4.69
CA ILE A 229 -18.92 -4.61 -5.30
C ILE A 229 -19.56 -5.98 -5.14
N ALA A 230 -20.37 -6.16 -4.09
CA ALA A 230 -21.00 -7.43 -3.73
C ALA A 230 -22.33 -7.18 -3.02
N ASP A 231 -23.12 -8.23 -2.85
CA ASP A 231 -24.34 -8.20 -2.04
C ASP A 231 -24.03 -7.96 -0.55
N ASP A 232 -22.93 -8.54 -0.05
CA ASP A 232 -22.36 -8.27 1.28
C ASP A 232 -20.86 -7.94 1.19
N VAL A 233 -20.56 -6.65 1.12
CA VAL A 233 -19.17 -6.15 1.04
C VAL A 233 -18.36 -6.45 2.31
N TYR A 234 -19.01 -6.61 3.47
CA TYR A 234 -18.33 -6.96 4.71
C TYR A 234 -17.88 -8.42 4.74
N ALA A 235 -18.62 -9.30 4.05
CA ALA A 235 -18.18 -10.69 3.84
C ALA A 235 -16.92 -10.72 2.95
N GLU A 236 -16.85 -9.89 1.90
CA GLU A 236 -15.66 -9.74 1.05
C GLU A 236 -14.44 -9.25 1.85
N MET A 237 -14.64 -8.23 2.71
CA MET A 237 -13.60 -7.74 3.62
C MET A 237 -13.12 -8.85 4.58
N THR A 238 -14.06 -9.61 5.16
CA THR A 238 -13.76 -10.71 6.09
C THR A 238 -12.89 -11.79 5.42
N ALA A 239 -13.19 -12.14 4.17
CA ALA A 239 -12.43 -13.13 3.41
C ALA A 239 -11.01 -12.62 3.04
N SER A 240 -10.87 -11.32 2.77
CA SER A 240 -9.62 -10.72 2.28
C SER A 240 -8.67 -10.27 3.39
N ALA A 241 -9.19 -9.88 4.56
CA ALA A 241 -8.42 -9.30 5.66
C ALA A 241 -7.26 -10.18 6.18
N PRO A 242 -7.36 -11.53 6.24
CA PRO A 242 -6.23 -12.38 6.64
C PRO A 242 -5.00 -12.27 5.73
N TYR A 243 -5.19 -11.86 4.48
CA TYR A 243 -4.14 -11.70 3.46
C TYR A 243 -3.67 -10.24 3.32
N ALA A 244 -4.25 -9.32 4.09
CA ALA A 244 -3.96 -7.91 3.95
C ALA A 244 -2.58 -7.54 4.49
N VAL A 245 -1.83 -6.74 3.75
CA VAL A 245 -0.57 -6.09 4.19
C VAL A 245 -0.81 -4.63 4.53
N ASN A 246 -1.89 -4.05 4.04
CA ASN A 246 -2.38 -2.72 4.35
C ASN A 246 -3.91 -2.68 4.23
N VAL A 247 -4.55 -1.73 4.89
CA VAL A 247 -6.00 -1.47 4.77
C VAL A 247 -6.22 0.01 4.49
N GLN A 248 -6.88 0.32 3.38
CA GLN A 248 -7.43 1.64 3.08
C GLN A 248 -8.91 1.65 3.46
N LEU A 249 -9.25 2.48 4.43
CA LEU A 249 -10.58 2.57 4.99
C LEU A 249 -11.32 3.75 4.36
N LYS A 250 -12.38 3.48 3.63
CA LYS A 250 -13.26 4.51 3.02
C LYS A 250 -14.53 4.70 3.86
N THR A 251 -15.03 5.91 3.84
CA THR A 251 -16.27 6.31 4.55
C THR A 251 -17.54 5.86 3.83
N GLU A 252 -17.39 5.38 2.59
CA GLU A 252 -18.49 4.92 1.75
C GLU A 252 -18.19 3.54 1.16
N ILE A 253 -19.25 2.76 0.96
CA ILE A 253 -19.22 1.43 0.33
C ILE A 253 -20.12 1.38 -0.91
N LYS A 254 -19.83 0.44 -1.81
CA LYS A 254 -20.64 0.12 -2.99
C LYS A 254 -21.36 -1.21 -2.80
N ILE A 255 -22.69 -1.17 -2.82
CA ILE A 255 -23.51 -2.39 -2.84
C ILE A 255 -23.79 -2.74 -4.31
N LYS A 256 -23.69 -4.02 -4.65
CA LYS A 256 -23.97 -4.50 -6.00
C LYS A 256 -25.35 -4.05 -6.46
N ASP A 257 -25.45 -3.66 -7.72
CA ASP A 257 -26.66 -3.16 -8.36
C ASP A 257 -27.23 -1.82 -7.80
N SER A 258 -26.59 -1.25 -6.76
CA SER A 258 -26.90 0.10 -6.31
C SER A 258 -26.25 1.15 -7.23
N LYS A 259 -27.01 2.22 -7.52
CA LYS A 259 -26.48 3.37 -8.26
C LYS A 259 -25.72 4.33 -7.35
N GLU A 260 -25.99 4.31 -6.07
CA GLU A 260 -25.43 5.22 -5.08
C GLU A 260 -24.55 4.45 -4.10
N LYS A 261 -23.52 5.12 -3.61
CA LYS A 261 -22.73 4.63 -2.48
C LYS A 261 -23.54 4.78 -1.20
N ALA A 262 -23.27 3.93 -0.23
CA ALA A 262 -23.86 3.99 1.12
C ALA A 262 -22.77 4.32 2.15
N PRO A 263 -23.10 4.97 3.27
CA PRO A 263 -22.17 5.16 4.37
C PRO A 263 -21.62 3.82 4.86
N ALA A 264 -20.31 3.74 5.07
CA ALA A 264 -19.67 2.57 5.65
C ALA A 264 -19.86 2.51 7.17
N ASP A 265 -20.09 1.32 7.70
CA ASP A 265 -19.99 1.06 9.14
C ASP A 265 -18.50 0.82 9.49
N LEU A 266 -17.81 1.91 9.83
CA LEU A 266 -16.37 1.89 10.10
C LEU A 266 -16.01 1.07 11.32
N GLU A 267 -16.87 1.07 12.37
CA GLU A 267 -16.68 0.26 13.56
C GLU A 267 -16.75 -1.23 13.24
N ARG A 268 -17.70 -1.62 12.39
CA ARG A 268 -17.81 -3.00 11.88
C ARG A 268 -16.58 -3.40 11.09
N VAL A 269 -16.02 -2.52 10.24
CA VAL A 269 -14.78 -2.81 9.51
C VAL A 269 -13.63 -3.05 10.48
N VAL A 270 -13.41 -2.17 11.46
CA VAL A 270 -12.37 -2.35 12.48
C VAL A 270 -12.57 -3.66 13.26
N LYS A 271 -13.82 -4.00 13.60
CA LYS A 271 -14.14 -5.28 14.24
C LYS A 271 -13.77 -6.47 13.36
N ILE A 272 -14.07 -6.44 12.06
CA ILE A 272 -13.69 -7.49 11.11
C ILE A 272 -12.17 -7.67 11.10
N LEU A 273 -11.40 -6.57 11.05
CA LEU A 273 -9.94 -6.63 11.06
C LEU A 273 -9.41 -7.28 12.35
N LYS A 274 -9.96 -6.94 13.52
CA LYS A 274 -9.61 -7.56 14.80
C LYS A 274 -9.96 -9.06 14.83
N ASP A 275 -11.17 -9.40 14.42
CA ASP A 275 -11.68 -10.77 14.47
C ASP A 275 -10.93 -11.73 13.50
N THR A 276 -10.48 -11.21 12.36
CA THR A 276 -9.67 -11.96 11.38
C THR A 276 -8.18 -12.00 11.70
N GLY A 277 -7.76 -11.34 12.80
CA GLY A 277 -6.37 -11.32 13.25
C GLY A 277 -5.46 -10.40 12.43
N TYR A 278 -6.01 -9.47 11.66
CA TYR A 278 -5.19 -8.46 11.00
C TYR A 278 -4.41 -7.64 12.03
N ALA A 279 -3.14 -7.39 11.75
CA ALA A 279 -2.28 -6.48 12.51
C ALA A 279 -1.49 -5.61 11.52
N GLY A 280 -1.61 -4.31 11.66
CA GLY A 280 -0.99 -3.36 10.72
C GLY A 280 -1.70 -2.01 10.70
N TYR A 281 -1.54 -1.29 9.61
CA TYR A 281 -2.13 0.03 9.45
C TYR A 281 -3.58 -0.04 8.95
N VAL A 282 -4.44 0.77 9.56
CA VAL A 282 -5.78 1.13 9.09
C VAL A 282 -5.69 2.58 8.65
N VAL A 283 -5.60 2.77 7.36
CA VAL A 283 -5.33 4.08 6.75
C VAL A 283 -6.64 4.68 6.26
N LEU A 284 -7.07 5.79 6.84
CA LEU A 284 -8.25 6.51 6.35
C LEU A 284 -7.97 7.09 4.96
N GLU A 285 -8.78 6.74 3.98
CA GLU A 285 -8.81 7.33 2.65
C GLU A 285 -10.16 8.01 2.40
N PHE A 286 -10.22 9.31 2.70
CA PHE A 286 -11.42 10.12 2.58
C PHE A 286 -11.59 10.62 1.15
N GLU A 287 -12.67 10.20 0.48
CA GLU A 287 -12.90 10.53 -0.94
C GLU A 287 -14.13 11.42 -1.19
N GLU A 288 -14.86 11.79 -0.15
CA GLU A 288 -16.02 12.67 -0.29
C GLU A 288 -15.62 14.04 -0.84
N GLU A 289 -16.59 14.73 -1.47
CA GLU A 289 -16.34 16.06 -2.07
C GLU A 289 -16.38 17.20 -1.04
N THR A 290 -16.57 16.87 0.26
CA THR A 290 -16.57 17.83 1.37
C THR A 290 -15.14 18.17 1.80
N ASP A 291 -14.98 19.22 2.62
CA ASP A 291 -13.65 19.67 3.07
C ASP A 291 -12.97 18.65 3.99
N PRO A 292 -11.85 18.04 3.59
CA PRO A 292 -11.17 17.04 4.41
C PRO A 292 -10.62 17.62 5.72
N TYR A 293 -10.29 18.91 5.78
CA TYR A 293 -9.82 19.53 7.03
C TYR A 293 -10.90 19.57 8.13
N GLU A 294 -12.17 19.59 7.75
CA GLU A 294 -13.29 19.57 8.69
C GLU A 294 -13.75 18.15 9.02
N HIS A 295 -13.75 17.26 8.04
CA HIS A 295 -14.38 15.93 8.17
C HIS A 295 -13.41 14.81 8.58
N VAL A 296 -12.13 14.90 8.21
CA VAL A 296 -11.14 13.85 8.53
C VAL A 296 -10.84 13.76 10.03
N PRO A 297 -10.58 14.85 10.79
CA PRO A 297 -10.18 14.73 12.19
C PRO A 297 -11.19 13.99 13.08
N PRO A 298 -12.52 14.27 13.05
CA PRO A 298 -13.47 13.55 13.91
C PRO A 298 -13.63 12.07 13.55
N ILE A 299 -13.34 11.66 12.29
CA ILE A 299 -13.32 10.25 11.90
C ILE A 299 -12.10 9.56 12.49
N LEU A 300 -10.93 10.20 12.40
CA LEU A 300 -9.67 9.67 12.96
C LEU A 300 -9.74 9.49 14.47
N GLU A 301 -10.34 10.42 15.21
CA GLU A 301 -10.56 10.28 16.65
C GLU A 301 -11.38 9.02 17.01
N LYS A 302 -12.39 8.69 16.21
CA LYS A 302 -13.16 7.45 16.37
C LYS A 302 -12.31 6.22 16.04
N LEU A 303 -11.57 6.26 14.94
CA LEU A 303 -10.68 5.16 14.54
C LEU A 303 -9.63 4.87 15.61
N GLN A 304 -8.99 5.89 16.17
CA GLN A 304 -8.03 5.74 17.27
C GLN A 304 -8.65 5.03 18.48
N LYS A 305 -9.90 5.34 18.85
CA LYS A 305 -10.61 4.66 19.94
C LYS A 305 -10.94 3.20 19.60
N TRP A 306 -11.35 2.92 18.39
CA TRP A 306 -11.71 1.56 17.98
C TRP A 306 -10.48 0.68 17.74
N CYS A 307 -9.36 1.23 17.28
CA CYS A 307 -8.13 0.49 17.00
C CYS A 307 -7.32 0.20 18.28
N GLY A 308 -7.34 1.08 19.26
CA GLY A 308 -6.72 0.87 20.59
C GLY A 308 -7.59 -0.02 21.46
#